data_d5b86bfab3e37c5bf5e5ab26d6c98c73
#
_entry.id   d5b86bfab3e37c5bf5e5ab26d6c98c73
#
_cell.length_a   1.000
_cell.length_b   1.000
_cell.length_c   1.000
_cell.angle_alpha   90.00
_cell.angle_beta   90.00
_cell.angle_gamma   90.00
#
_symmetry.space_group_name_H-M   'P 1'
#
loop_
_entity.id
_entity.type
_entity.pdbx_description
1 polymer ?
#
loop_
_entity_poly.entity_id
_entity_poly.type
_entity_poly.pdbx_seq_one_letter_code
_entity_poly.pdbx_strand_id
1 'polypeptide(L)'
;MRRRTLAQLRVHPRLLLRRQPRRPPVSPKCAVQSNAGQQWRSHRAFTLIELLVVIAIIAILIGLLFPAFKAVQNQARQAQAKNDLTQIVNAVNAFYTEYGKYPVPTGTTTDFTFGPGGNSNPPSNSELFYTLRAVNAGTMNLNNAANPRQIVFISPPFVKTPTNPRSGIATQAATVTCFAVANGDLVDPWGTPYNVEIDGNYDNQITTNP
;
A
#
# COMPACT_ATOMS: atom_id res chain seq x y z
N MET A 1 19.00 29.44 -39.22
CA MET A 1 19.68 28.50 -40.16
C MET A 1 20.77 27.72 -39.43
N ARG A 2 20.58 26.42 -39.22
CA ARG A 2 21.55 25.30 -39.26
C ARG A 2 20.89 24.06 -38.66
N ARG A 3 20.39 23.24 -39.59
CA ARG A 3 19.91 21.90 -39.29
C ARG A 3 21.12 21.02 -39.01
N ARG A 4 21.14 20.29 -37.88
CA ARG A 4 22.07 19.18 -37.64
C ARG A 4 21.36 17.86 -37.88
N THR A 5 21.81 17.21 -38.92
CA THR A 5 21.45 15.88 -39.40
C THR A 5 22.01 14.82 -38.44
N LEU A 6 21.15 13.97 -37.86
CA LEU A 6 21.57 12.82 -37.09
C LEU A 6 21.85 11.66 -38.06
N ALA A 7 23.11 11.23 -38.12
CA ALA A 7 23.57 10.05 -38.86
C ALA A 7 23.10 8.78 -38.11
N GLN A 8 22.34 7.96 -38.81
CA GLN A 8 21.95 6.62 -38.37
C GLN A 8 23.09 5.65 -38.66
N LEU A 9 23.70 5.09 -37.61
CA LEU A 9 24.66 4.00 -37.71
C LEU A 9 23.87 2.68 -37.81
N ARG A 10 23.90 2.09 -39.03
CA ARG A 10 23.37 0.73 -39.28
C ARG A 10 24.49 -0.28 -38.98
N VAL A 11 24.36 -1.04 -37.90
CA VAL A 11 25.22 -2.17 -37.60
C VAL A 11 24.59 -3.43 -38.21
N HIS A 12 25.24 -4.00 -39.22
CA HIS A 12 24.91 -5.31 -39.78
C HIS A 12 25.60 -6.41 -38.98
N PRO A 13 24.89 -7.39 -38.42
CA PRO A 13 25.56 -8.60 -37.91
C PRO A 13 25.89 -9.55 -39.08
N ARG A 14 27.16 -9.77 -39.35
CA ARG A 14 27.64 -10.83 -40.23
C ARG A 14 27.42 -12.18 -39.52
N LEU A 15 26.53 -12.99 -40.04
CA LEU A 15 26.39 -14.39 -39.66
C LEU A 15 27.57 -15.17 -40.24
N LEU A 16 28.51 -15.60 -39.43
CA LEU A 16 29.56 -16.56 -39.78
C LEU A 16 28.97 -17.98 -39.65
N LEU A 17 28.59 -18.57 -40.75
CA LEU A 17 28.27 -19.99 -40.86
C LEU A 17 29.53 -20.82 -40.68
N ARG A 18 29.75 -21.38 -39.50
CA ARG A 18 30.81 -22.32 -39.18
C ARG A 18 30.41 -23.69 -39.74
N ARG A 19 31.10 -24.12 -40.84
CA ARG A 19 30.96 -25.50 -41.38
C ARG A 19 31.42 -26.49 -40.33
N GLN A 20 30.56 -27.42 -39.95
CA GLN A 20 30.93 -28.58 -39.13
C GLN A 20 31.58 -29.65 -40.00
N PRO A 21 32.66 -30.31 -39.54
CA PRO A 21 33.29 -31.43 -40.24
C PRO A 21 32.37 -32.65 -40.23
N ARG A 22 32.18 -33.29 -41.40
CA ARG A 22 31.43 -34.53 -41.54
C ARG A 22 32.16 -35.66 -40.80
N ARG A 23 31.50 -36.29 -39.85
CA ARG A 23 31.94 -37.53 -39.21
C ARG A 23 31.78 -38.72 -40.18
N PRO A 24 32.73 -39.65 -40.22
CA PRO A 24 32.61 -40.88 -41.04
C PRO A 24 31.52 -41.80 -40.49
N PRO A 25 30.93 -42.67 -41.32
CA PRO A 25 29.88 -43.58 -40.89
C PRO A 25 30.46 -44.67 -39.97
N VAL A 26 29.91 -44.72 -38.74
CA VAL A 26 30.24 -45.77 -37.79
C VAL A 26 29.31 -46.96 -38.08
N SER A 27 29.89 -48.11 -38.43
CA SER A 27 29.17 -49.38 -38.62
C SER A 27 28.40 -49.78 -37.35
N PRO A 28 27.18 -50.30 -37.45
CA PRO A 28 26.47 -50.81 -36.28
C PRO A 28 27.07 -52.14 -35.81
N LYS A 29 27.82 -52.12 -34.72
CA LYS A 29 28.11 -53.33 -33.97
C LYS A 29 26.82 -53.66 -33.18
N CYS A 30 26.18 -54.76 -33.53
CA CYS A 30 25.15 -55.39 -32.69
C CYS A 30 25.75 -55.73 -31.32
N ALA A 31 25.58 -54.86 -30.36
CA ALA A 31 25.78 -55.20 -28.95
C ALA A 31 24.48 -55.84 -28.45
N VAL A 32 24.56 -57.12 -28.15
CA VAL A 32 23.57 -57.85 -27.40
C VAL A 32 23.50 -57.19 -26.02
N GLN A 33 22.50 -56.35 -25.81
CA GLN A 33 22.21 -55.82 -24.48
C GLN A 33 21.63 -56.94 -23.65
N SER A 34 22.43 -57.46 -22.74
CA SER A 34 21.96 -58.25 -21.62
C SER A 34 20.96 -57.40 -20.84
N ASN A 35 19.73 -57.91 -20.75
CA ASN A 35 18.70 -57.38 -19.85
C ASN A 35 19.20 -57.47 -18.41
N ALA A 36 19.95 -56.45 -17.97
CA ALA A 36 20.19 -56.24 -16.55
C ALA A 36 18.83 -55.86 -15.95
N GLY A 37 18.34 -56.73 -15.08
CA GLY A 37 17.01 -56.65 -14.50
C GLY A 37 16.68 -55.26 -13.98
N GLN A 38 15.69 -54.64 -14.60
CA GLN A 38 15.04 -53.46 -14.04
C GLN A 38 14.44 -53.88 -12.71
N GLN A 39 15.14 -53.56 -11.63
CA GLN A 39 14.56 -53.61 -10.30
C GLN A 39 13.41 -52.60 -10.27
N TRP A 40 12.20 -53.08 -10.42
CA TRP A 40 11.00 -52.33 -10.17
C TRP A 40 11.01 -51.95 -8.69
N ARG A 41 11.43 -50.70 -8.40
CA ARG A 41 11.22 -50.14 -7.06
C ARG A 41 9.71 -50.17 -6.86
N SER A 42 9.23 -51.01 -5.94
CA SER A 42 7.86 -51.05 -5.52
C SER A 42 7.52 -49.69 -4.93
N HIS A 43 6.91 -48.81 -5.75
CA HIS A 43 6.28 -47.61 -5.24
C HIS A 43 5.13 -48.09 -4.35
N ARG A 44 5.26 -47.86 -3.06
CA ARG A 44 4.14 -48.07 -2.15
C ARG A 44 2.97 -47.26 -2.66
N ALA A 45 1.96 -47.89 -3.20
CA ALA A 45 0.74 -47.25 -3.64
C ALA A 45 0.02 -46.77 -2.37
N PHE A 46 -0.29 -45.48 -2.34
CA PHE A 46 -1.06 -44.88 -1.24
C PHE A 46 -2.48 -45.46 -1.25
N THR A 47 -2.95 -45.88 -0.10
CA THR A 47 -4.32 -46.37 0.01
C THR A 47 -5.31 -45.22 0.03
N LEU A 48 -6.49 -45.39 -0.53
CA LEU A 48 -7.54 -44.38 -0.56
C LEU A 48 -7.92 -43.92 0.86
N ILE A 49 -7.88 -44.85 1.83
CA ILE A 49 -8.19 -44.53 3.23
C ILE A 49 -7.12 -43.67 3.89
N GLU A 50 -5.82 -43.88 3.58
CA GLU A 50 -4.74 -43.01 4.08
C GLU A 50 -4.92 -41.56 3.61
N LEU A 51 -5.29 -41.37 2.35
CA LEU A 51 -5.56 -40.04 1.83
C LEU A 51 -6.80 -39.43 2.52
N LEU A 52 -7.86 -40.22 2.67
CA LEU A 52 -9.11 -39.74 3.26
C LEU A 52 -8.92 -39.28 4.71
N VAL A 53 -8.18 -40.04 5.52
CA VAL A 53 -7.89 -39.67 6.91
C VAL A 53 -7.10 -38.40 7.00
N VAL A 54 -6.10 -38.19 6.13
CA VAL A 54 -5.29 -36.99 6.13
C VAL A 54 -6.13 -35.75 5.80
N ILE A 55 -6.96 -35.82 4.76
CA ILE A 55 -7.83 -34.69 4.43
C ILE A 55 -8.88 -34.40 5.51
N ALA A 56 -9.37 -35.44 6.20
CA ALA A 56 -10.30 -35.29 7.32
C ALA A 56 -9.64 -34.51 8.48
N ILE A 57 -8.42 -34.88 8.85
CA ILE A 57 -7.67 -34.19 9.91
C ILE A 57 -7.40 -32.72 9.51
N ILE A 58 -6.96 -32.49 8.27
CA ILE A 58 -6.72 -31.11 7.77
C ILE A 58 -8.01 -30.28 7.80
N ALA A 59 -9.14 -30.85 7.40
CA ALA A 59 -10.43 -30.16 7.40
C ALA A 59 -10.85 -29.74 8.83
N ILE A 60 -10.64 -30.60 9.83
CA ILE A 60 -10.92 -30.29 11.23
C ILE A 60 -10.02 -29.18 11.72
N LEU A 61 -8.71 -29.24 11.43
CA LEU A 61 -7.74 -28.21 11.84
C LEU A 61 -8.06 -26.85 11.22
N ILE A 62 -8.36 -26.80 9.93
CA ILE A 62 -8.74 -25.57 9.23
C ILE A 62 -10.04 -25.02 9.82
N GLY A 63 -11.03 -25.88 10.11
CA GLY A 63 -12.31 -25.48 10.68
C GLY A 63 -12.16 -24.77 12.04
N LEU A 64 -11.24 -25.21 12.88
CA LEU A 64 -10.94 -24.57 14.16
C LEU A 64 -10.08 -23.29 14.02
N LEU A 65 -9.20 -23.23 13.02
CA LEU A 65 -8.27 -22.11 12.83
C LEU A 65 -8.95 -20.90 12.20
N PHE A 66 -9.97 -21.11 11.37
CA PHE A 66 -10.57 -20.03 10.57
C PHE A 66 -11.21 -18.89 11.40
N PRO A 67 -11.96 -19.15 12.50
CA PRO A 67 -12.49 -18.07 13.34
C PRO A 67 -11.40 -17.28 14.06
N ALA A 68 -10.33 -17.94 14.53
CA ALA A 68 -9.22 -17.29 15.20
C ALA A 68 -8.46 -16.33 14.27
N PHE A 69 -8.32 -16.68 13.00
CA PHE A 69 -7.63 -15.85 12.01
C PHE A 69 -8.33 -14.50 11.78
N LYS A 70 -9.66 -14.47 11.74
CA LYS A 70 -10.44 -13.23 11.62
C LYS A 70 -10.23 -12.30 12.82
N ALA A 71 -10.18 -12.86 14.03
CA ALA A 71 -9.96 -12.08 15.24
C ALA A 71 -8.58 -11.40 15.22
N VAL A 72 -7.53 -12.15 14.85
CA VAL A 72 -6.16 -11.63 14.74
C VAL A 72 -6.05 -10.53 13.69
N GLN A 73 -6.68 -10.68 12.53
CA GLN A 73 -6.71 -9.63 11.50
C GLN A 73 -7.35 -8.34 12.01
N ASN A 74 -8.45 -8.43 12.74
CA ASN A 74 -9.11 -7.25 13.30
C ASN A 74 -8.24 -6.56 14.37
N GLN A 75 -7.56 -7.32 15.22
CA GLN A 75 -6.61 -6.78 16.18
C GLN A 75 -5.45 -6.05 15.48
N ALA A 76 -4.90 -6.63 14.41
CA ALA A 76 -3.84 -6.00 13.63
C ALA A 76 -4.28 -4.66 13.02
N ARG A 77 -5.50 -4.59 12.47
CA ARG A 77 -6.09 -3.34 11.94
C ARG A 77 -6.28 -2.30 13.04
N GLN A 78 -6.77 -2.70 14.21
CA GLN A 78 -6.93 -1.80 15.36
C GLN A 78 -5.59 -1.25 15.85
N ALA A 79 -4.56 -2.10 15.92
CA ALA A 79 -3.22 -1.67 16.29
C ALA A 79 -2.65 -0.67 15.28
N GLN A 80 -2.86 -0.90 13.99
CA GLN A 80 -2.47 0.02 12.94
C GLN A 80 -3.18 1.36 13.08
N ALA A 81 -4.50 1.39 13.24
CA ALA A 81 -5.27 2.62 13.41
C ALA A 81 -4.80 3.41 14.65
N LYS A 82 -4.53 2.75 15.78
CA LYS A 82 -3.97 3.41 16.96
C LYS A 82 -2.60 4.04 16.70
N ASN A 83 -1.75 3.35 15.97
CA ASN A 83 -0.46 3.88 15.57
C ASN A 83 -0.59 5.10 14.66
N ASP A 84 -1.51 5.06 13.69
CA ASP A 84 -1.80 6.19 12.80
C ASP A 84 -2.28 7.41 13.60
N LEU A 85 -3.20 7.23 14.56
CA LEU A 85 -3.67 8.30 15.43
C LEU A 85 -2.52 8.92 16.24
N THR A 86 -1.64 8.10 16.81
CA THR A 86 -0.48 8.59 17.55
C THR A 86 0.46 9.42 16.67
N GLN A 87 0.67 8.98 15.41
CA GLN A 87 1.49 9.73 14.45
C GLN A 87 0.85 11.07 14.09
N ILE A 88 -0.49 11.12 13.90
CA ILE A 88 -1.22 12.36 13.62
C ILE A 88 -1.04 13.36 14.77
N VAL A 89 -1.28 12.92 16.02
CA VAL A 89 -1.12 13.78 17.20
C VAL A 89 0.31 14.30 17.33
N ASN A 90 1.30 13.42 17.15
CA ASN A 90 2.70 13.83 17.20
C ASN A 90 3.06 14.83 16.11
N ALA A 91 2.52 14.66 14.89
CA ALA A 91 2.77 15.57 13.77
C ALA A 91 2.14 16.95 14.00
N VAL A 92 0.93 17.01 14.56
CA VAL A 92 0.25 18.28 14.91
C VAL A 92 1.01 19.00 16.00
N ASN A 93 1.47 18.29 17.03
CA ASN A 93 2.27 18.87 18.11
C ASN A 93 3.66 19.35 17.63
N ALA A 94 4.30 18.59 16.74
CA ALA A 94 5.56 19.00 16.13
C ALA A 94 5.39 20.25 15.25
N PHE A 95 4.30 20.35 14.52
CA PHE A 95 3.93 21.54 13.75
C PHE A 95 3.73 22.75 14.68
N TYR A 96 2.99 22.55 15.79
CA TYR A 96 2.82 23.60 16.79
C TYR A 96 4.14 24.05 17.41
N THR A 97 5.03 23.13 17.71
CA THR A 97 6.36 23.44 18.26
C THR A 97 7.19 24.28 17.28
N GLU A 98 7.07 24.03 15.99
CA GLU A 98 7.83 24.70 14.94
C GLU A 98 7.27 26.09 14.60
N TYR A 99 5.93 26.22 14.53
CA TYR A 99 5.27 27.43 14.03
C TYR A 99 4.57 28.26 15.12
N GLY A 100 4.49 27.75 16.36
CA GLY A 100 3.78 28.40 17.48
C GLY A 100 2.26 28.49 17.30
N LYS A 101 1.70 27.77 16.33
CA LYS A 101 0.27 27.72 16.02
C LYS A 101 -0.11 26.34 15.50
N TYR A 102 -1.37 25.98 15.68
CA TYR A 102 -1.92 24.75 15.09
C TYR A 102 -2.14 24.89 13.58
N PRO A 103 -2.12 23.75 12.83
CA PRO A 103 -2.35 23.71 11.39
C PRO A 103 -3.84 23.83 11.07
N VAL A 104 -4.43 24.98 11.36
CA VAL A 104 -5.83 25.32 11.06
C VAL A 104 -5.90 26.49 10.08
N PRO A 105 -7.03 26.72 9.38
CA PRO A 105 -7.19 27.86 8.48
C PRO A 105 -6.93 29.20 9.18
N THR A 106 -6.38 30.16 8.44
CA THR A 106 -6.09 31.48 8.97
C THR A 106 -7.38 32.17 9.42
N GLY A 107 -7.38 32.72 10.65
CA GLY A 107 -8.54 33.42 11.22
C GLY A 107 -9.53 32.49 11.95
N THR A 108 -9.17 31.24 12.14
CA THR A 108 -9.93 30.31 12.99
C THR A 108 -9.90 30.80 14.45
N THR A 109 -11.08 30.98 15.04
CA THR A 109 -11.29 31.45 16.43
C THR A 109 -12.10 30.46 17.26
N THR A 110 -12.42 29.31 16.69
CA THR A 110 -13.18 28.20 17.33
C THR A 110 -12.45 26.90 17.03
N ASP A 111 -12.88 25.83 17.69
CA ASP A 111 -12.39 24.47 17.36
C ASP A 111 -12.63 24.15 15.90
N PHE A 112 -11.69 23.43 15.32
CA PHE A 112 -11.71 23.15 13.90
C PHE A 112 -11.61 21.65 13.61
N THR A 113 -12.54 21.16 12.79
CA THR A 113 -12.63 19.75 12.43
C THR A 113 -12.24 19.52 10.97
N PHE A 114 -11.35 18.57 10.74
CA PHE A 114 -11.01 18.04 9.43
C PHE A 114 -11.60 16.64 9.26
N GLY A 115 -12.29 16.37 8.16
CA GLY A 115 -12.80 15.04 7.83
C GLY A 115 -14.33 14.95 7.79
N PRO A 116 -14.89 13.74 7.58
CA PRO A 116 -16.31 13.55 7.25
C PRO A 116 -17.30 13.74 8.39
N GLY A 117 -16.89 14.02 9.61
CA GLY A 117 -17.76 14.04 10.78
C GLY A 117 -18.17 15.44 11.29
N GLY A 118 -17.80 16.51 10.63
CA GLY A 118 -18.12 17.88 11.10
C GLY A 118 -19.33 18.48 10.43
N ASN A 119 -19.75 19.64 10.94
CA ASN A 119 -20.85 20.45 10.41
C ASN A 119 -20.76 20.62 8.89
N SER A 120 -21.88 20.75 8.25
CA SER A 120 -22.25 20.72 6.82
C SER A 120 -21.21 21.21 5.76
N ASN A 121 -19.98 21.52 6.15
CA ASN A 121 -18.84 21.74 5.27
C ASN A 121 -17.49 21.63 6.00
N PRO A 122 -17.13 20.51 6.66
CA PRO A 122 -15.76 20.38 7.12
C PRO A 122 -14.88 20.20 5.90
N PRO A 123 -13.72 20.88 5.79
CA PRO A 123 -12.75 20.56 4.78
C PRO A 123 -12.28 19.12 4.99
N SER A 124 -12.07 18.43 3.88
CA SER A 124 -11.47 17.10 3.87
C SER A 124 -10.20 17.07 4.74
N ASN A 125 -9.91 15.95 5.34
CA ASN A 125 -8.68 15.82 6.12
C ASN A 125 -7.42 15.95 5.26
N SER A 126 -7.54 15.87 3.93
CA SER A 126 -6.45 16.15 2.99
C SER A 126 -5.82 17.53 3.19
N GLU A 127 -6.59 18.56 3.57
CA GLU A 127 -6.08 19.90 3.83
C GLU A 127 -5.05 19.89 4.97
N LEU A 128 -5.35 19.18 6.05
CA LEU A 128 -4.41 18.96 7.16
C LEU A 128 -3.17 18.21 6.68
N PHE A 129 -3.37 17.10 5.94
CA PHE A 129 -2.24 16.26 5.51
C PHE A 129 -1.39 16.90 4.42
N TYR A 130 -1.92 17.76 3.56
CA TYR A 130 -1.10 18.58 2.65
C TYR A 130 -0.16 19.51 3.45
N THR A 131 -0.67 20.12 4.51
CA THR A 131 0.12 20.99 5.38
C THR A 131 1.21 20.20 6.13
N LEU A 132 0.85 19.09 6.80
CA LEU A 132 1.77 18.29 7.60
C LEU A 132 2.81 17.52 6.77
N ARG A 133 2.51 17.23 5.51
CA ARG A 133 3.41 16.55 4.55
C ARG A 133 4.21 17.52 3.67
N ALA A 134 4.06 18.81 3.86
CA ALA A 134 4.69 19.83 3.01
C ALA A 134 4.33 19.68 1.51
N VAL A 135 3.09 19.30 1.20
CA VAL A 135 2.60 19.19 -0.17
C VAL A 135 1.97 20.51 -0.57
N ASN A 136 2.43 21.09 -1.68
CA ASN A 136 1.83 22.31 -2.24
C ASN A 136 0.50 21.98 -2.92
N ALA A 137 -0.54 21.83 -2.12
CA ALA A 137 -1.90 21.51 -2.58
C ALA A 137 -2.94 21.94 -1.54
N GLY A 138 -4.21 21.86 -1.94
CA GLY A 138 -5.33 22.27 -1.10
C GLY A 138 -5.48 23.78 -1.03
N THR A 139 -6.34 24.24 -0.13
CA THR A 139 -6.59 25.67 0.08
C THR A 139 -5.69 26.26 1.16
N MET A 140 -5.38 25.45 2.20
CA MET A 140 -4.56 25.89 3.33
C MET A 140 -3.07 25.99 3.00
N ASN A 141 -2.54 25.02 2.29
CA ASN A 141 -1.10 24.95 1.97
C ASN A 141 -0.77 25.29 0.51
N LEU A 142 -1.66 26.00 -0.17
CA LEU A 142 -1.37 26.49 -1.51
C LEU A 142 -0.16 27.46 -1.47
N ASN A 143 0.80 27.24 -2.35
CA ASN A 143 2.09 27.94 -2.35
C ASN A 143 2.88 27.81 -1.02
N ASN A 144 2.66 26.70 -0.30
CA ASN A 144 3.24 26.43 1.01
C ASN A 144 2.90 27.51 2.08
N ALA A 145 1.73 28.15 1.97
CA ALA A 145 1.34 29.25 2.85
C ALA A 145 1.25 28.83 4.33
N ALA A 146 0.75 27.62 4.61
CA ALA A 146 0.67 27.11 5.97
C ALA A 146 2.00 26.52 6.46
N ASN A 147 2.80 25.92 5.57
CA ASN A 147 4.09 25.31 5.89
C ASN A 147 5.21 25.91 5.01
N PRO A 148 5.60 27.16 5.23
CA PRO A 148 6.57 27.86 4.38
C PRO A 148 7.99 27.27 4.44
N ARG A 149 8.36 26.59 5.52
CA ARG A 149 9.66 25.92 5.67
C ARG A 149 9.68 24.55 5.03
N GLN A 150 8.54 24.08 4.51
CA GLN A 150 8.37 22.78 3.85
C GLN A 150 8.89 21.60 4.70
N ILE A 151 8.62 21.65 5.99
CA ILE A 151 9.01 20.58 6.91
C ILE A 151 7.97 19.46 6.85
N VAL A 152 8.44 18.23 6.63
CA VAL A 152 7.58 17.03 6.65
C VAL A 152 7.44 16.53 8.08
N PHE A 153 6.28 16.71 8.68
CA PHE A 153 5.97 16.28 10.05
C PHE A 153 5.43 14.85 10.09
N ILE A 154 4.80 14.39 8.99
CA ILE A 154 4.24 13.05 8.88
C ILE A 154 4.42 12.53 7.44
N SER A 155 4.68 11.22 7.30
CA SER A 155 4.84 10.58 5.99
C SER A 155 4.10 9.23 5.94
N PRO A 156 2.76 9.22 5.96
CA PRO A 156 2.00 7.99 5.84
C PRO A 156 2.20 7.36 4.44
N PRO A 157 2.07 6.03 4.31
CA PRO A 157 2.12 5.36 3.01
C PRO A 157 0.93 5.78 2.14
N PHE A 158 1.07 5.65 0.83
CA PHE A 158 -0.07 5.72 -0.08
C PHE A 158 -0.89 4.44 -0.06
N VAL A 159 -2.20 4.57 -0.32
CA VAL A 159 -3.09 3.41 -0.44
C VAL A 159 -2.65 2.49 -1.58
N LYS A 160 -2.78 1.18 -1.37
CA LYS A 160 -2.42 0.17 -2.39
C LYS A 160 -3.43 0.11 -3.54
N THR A 161 -4.71 0.34 -3.23
CA THR A 161 -5.81 0.24 -4.20
C THR A 161 -6.55 1.58 -4.23
N PRO A 162 -6.34 2.42 -5.25
CA PRO A 162 -6.96 3.75 -5.31
C PRO A 162 -8.49 3.75 -5.33
N THR A 163 -9.12 2.76 -5.97
CA THR A 163 -10.58 2.63 -6.07
C THR A 163 -11.26 2.11 -4.79
N ASN A 164 -10.48 1.52 -3.88
CA ASN A 164 -10.94 1.07 -2.55
C ASN A 164 -9.84 1.40 -1.54
N PRO A 165 -9.64 2.69 -1.22
CA PRO A 165 -8.55 3.15 -0.39
C PRO A 165 -8.67 2.61 1.03
N ARG A 166 -7.54 2.08 1.56
CA ARG A 166 -7.39 1.59 2.95
C ARG A 166 -5.98 1.80 3.42
N SER A 167 -5.82 2.18 4.68
CA SER A 167 -4.51 2.29 5.34
C SER A 167 -3.53 3.19 4.60
N GLY A 168 -3.77 4.48 4.57
CA GLY A 168 -2.82 5.43 3.96
C GLY A 168 -3.48 6.61 3.26
N ILE A 169 -2.67 7.35 2.52
CA ILE A 169 -3.11 8.53 1.75
C ILE A 169 -3.78 8.10 0.45
N ALA A 170 -5.01 8.54 0.24
CA ALA A 170 -5.75 8.35 -1.01
C ALA A 170 -5.10 9.12 -2.16
N THR A 171 -4.96 8.46 -3.31
CA THR A 171 -4.35 9.06 -4.52
C THR A 171 -5.37 9.54 -5.54
N GLN A 172 -6.64 9.25 -5.30
CA GLN A 172 -7.78 9.72 -6.09
C GLN A 172 -9.04 9.76 -5.23
N ALA A 173 -10.05 10.51 -5.69
CA ALA A 173 -11.36 10.49 -5.07
C ALA A 173 -12.03 9.13 -5.24
N ALA A 174 -12.65 8.62 -4.17
CA ALA A 174 -13.37 7.36 -4.16
C ALA A 174 -14.57 7.43 -3.20
N THR A 175 -15.56 6.56 -3.37
CA THR A 175 -16.62 6.38 -2.38
C THR A 175 -16.46 5.01 -1.76
N VAL A 176 -16.18 4.98 -0.47
CA VAL A 176 -16.01 3.73 0.28
C VAL A 176 -17.11 3.64 1.33
N THR A 177 -17.89 2.55 1.25
CA THR A 177 -19.03 2.33 2.15
C THR A 177 -20.05 3.49 2.08
N CYS A 178 -20.04 4.41 3.04
CA CYS A 178 -20.93 5.58 3.10
C CYS A 178 -20.17 6.91 3.07
N PHE A 179 -18.83 6.88 2.92
CA PHE A 179 -18.00 8.06 3.00
C PHE A 179 -17.37 8.39 1.64
N ALA A 180 -17.40 9.67 1.29
CA ALA A 180 -16.61 10.19 0.18
C ALA A 180 -15.18 10.40 0.68
N VAL A 181 -14.22 9.81 -0.02
CA VAL A 181 -12.79 9.98 0.21
C VAL A 181 -12.26 10.91 -0.86
N ALA A 182 -11.61 12.00 -0.47
CA ALA A 182 -10.96 12.90 -1.40
C ALA A 182 -9.51 12.46 -1.71
N ASN A 183 -8.96 12.99 -2.80
CA ASN A 183 -7.54 12.84 -3.07
C ASN A 183 -6.73 13.54 -1.95
N GLY A 184 -5.77 12.84 -1.37
CA GLY A 184 -4.97 13.34 -0.26
C GLY A 184 -5.50 13.00 1.13
N ASP A 185 -6.72 12.44 1.24
CA ASP A 185 -7.23 11.99 2.52
C ASP A 185 -6.40 10.85 3.09
N LEU A 186 -6.17 10.92 4.41
CA LEU A 186 -5.68 9.76 5.16
C LEU A 186 -6.87 8.91 5.59
N VAL A 187 -6.82 7.64 5.24
CA VAL A 187 -7.87 6.65 5.54
C VAL A 187 -7.37 5.55 6.46
N ASP A 188 -8.27 5.07 7.30
CA ASP A 188 -8.03 3.99 8.24
C ASP A 188 -7.95 2.60 7.55
N PRO A 189 -7.66 1.51 8.28
CA PRO A 189 -7.64 0.16 7.73
C PRO A 189 -8.99 -0.38 7.22
N TRP A 190 -10.10 0.29 7.52
CA TRP A 190 -11.42 -0.07 7.01
C TRP A 190 -11.84 0.77 5.81
N GLY A 191 -11.11 1.87 5.53
CA GLY A 191 -11.35 2.78 4.40
C GLY A 191 -12.16 4.03 4.78
N THR A 192 -12.26 4.34 6.07
CA THR A 192 -12.91 5.55 6.56
C THR A 192 -11.87 6.67 6.69
N PRO A 193 -12.10 7.87 6.17
CA PRO A 193 -11.20 9.00 6.42
C PRO A 193 -11.16 9.34 7.92
N TYR A 194 -9.97 9.66 8.43
CA TYR A 194 -9.82 10.11 9.81
C TYR A 194 -10.51 11.45 10.02
N ASN A 195 -11.20 11.57 11.16
CA ASN A 195 -11.70 12.84 11.67
C ASN A 195 -10.71 13.39 12.67
N VAL A 196 -10.23 14.62 12.47
CA VAL A 196 -9.24 15.28 13.31
C VAL A 196 -9.79 16.61 13.80
N GLU A 197 -9.97 16.72 15.08
CA GLU A 197 -10.40 17.94 15.73
C GLU A 197 -9.19 18.63 16.39
N ILE A 198 -9.08 19.93 16.20
CA ILE A 198 -7.99 20.75 16.70
C ILE A 198 -8.57 21.94 17.47
N ASP A 199 -8.05 22.15 18.68
CA ASP A 199 -8.34 23.33 19.49
C ASP A 199 -7.83 24.58 18.78
N GLY A 200 -8.72 25.28 18.08
CA GLY A 200 -8.38 26.47 17.30
C GLY A 200 -8.48 27.76 18.12
N ASN A 201 -9.15 27.76 19.26
CA ASN A 201 -9.31 28.91 20.15
C ASN A 201 -8.31 28.92 21.33
N TYR A 202 -7.53 27.82 21.48
CA TYR A 202 -6.48 27.67 22.52
C TYR A 202 -7.02 27.69 23.97
N ASP A 203 -8.25 27.22 24.18
CA ASP A 203 -8.84 27.13 25.52
C ASP A 203 -8.58 25.78 26.23
N ASN A 204 -7.82 24.88 25.59
CA ASN A 204 -7.51 23.52 26.01
C ASN A 204 -8.75 22.62 26.17
N GLN A 205 -9.83 22.96 25.49
CA GLN A 205 -11.04 22.15 25.40
C GLN A 205 -11.37 21.94 23.92
N ILE A 206 -11.98 20.83 23.59
CA ILE A 206 -12.57 20.60 22.28
C ILE A 206 -14.07 20.50 22.48
N THR A 207 -14.78 21.47 21.94
CA THR A 207 -16.23 21.47 21.94
C THR A 207 -16.72 20.63 20.76
N THR A 208 -16.91 19.34 20.99
CA THR A 208 -17.51 18.46 19.97
C THR A 208 -18.92 18.94 19.70
N ASN A 209 -19.15 19.44 18.50
CA ASN A 209 -20.52 19.74 18.06
C ASN A 209 -21.16 18.40 17.65
N PRO A 210 -22.22 17.90 18.33
CA PRO A 210 -22.82 16.58 18.12
C PRO A 210 -23.45 16.42 16.73
#